data_3f4d1ba508ba3c487f6fd5a8d8d754bf
#
_entry.id   3f4d1ba508ba3c487f6fd5a8d8d754bf
#
_cell.length_a   1.000
_cell.length_b   1.000
_cell.length_c   1.000
_cell.angle_alpha   90.00
_cell.angle_beta   90.00
_cell.angle_gamma   90.00
#
_symmetry.space_group_name_H-M   'P 1'
#
loop_
_entity.id
_entity.type
_entity.pdbx_description
1 polymer ?
#
loop_
_entity_poly.entity_id
_entity_poly.type
_entity_poly.pdbx_seq_one_letter_code
_entity_poly.pdbx_strand_id
1 'polypeptide(L)'
;MVVVAGMLASCSDSAEGVWLGECCNDTIGGSKSGVKMSVKQNEDKIEGILILQDNLYGSGHFVGYINGKDLTIRSEGDTQTFVNITWTGKMKDGVYKGTYRVEPTPSAALLGKQVQKGTFIMRRQ
;
A
#
# COMPACT_ATOMS: atom_id res chain seq x y z
N MET A 1 -16.13 -9.27 -30.81
CA MET A 1 -14.73 -9.69 -30.92
C MET A 1 -13.80 -8.57 -30.54
N VAL A 2 -13.99 -7.46 -31.15
CA VAL A 2 -13.16 -6.28 -30.81
C VAL A 2 -13.22 -5.97 -29.33
N VAL A 3 -14.35 -6.21 -28.73
CA VAL A 3 -14.56 -5.97 -27.31
C VAL A 3 -13.56 -6.76 -26.46
N VAL A 4 -13.19 -7.94 -26.93
CA VAL A 4 -12.27 -8.80 -26.18
C VAL A 4 -10.90 -8.14 -26.04
N ALA A 5 -10.40 -7.55 -27.09
CA ALA A 5 -9.10 -6.90 -27.03
C ALA A 5 -9.10 -5.74 -26.05
N GLY A 6 -10.16 -4.95 -26.06
CA GLY A 6 -10.28 -3.85 -25.11
C GLY A 6 -10.34 -4.32 -23.66
N MET A 7 -11.04 -5.41 -23.43
CA MET A 7 -11.14 -5.96 -22.08
C MET A 7 -9.80 -6.49 -21.59
N LEU A 8 -9.03 -7.10 -22.46
CA LEU A 8 -7.71 -7.61 -22.08
C LEU A 8 -6.80 -6.49 -21.62
N ALA A 9 -6.79 -5.37 -22.31
CA ALA A 9 -5.99 -4.22 -21.91
C ALA A 9 -6.41 -3.70 -20.55
N SER A 10 -7.71 -3.63 -20.30
CA SER A 10 -8.22 -3.17 -19.00
C SER A 10 -7.85 -4.12 -17.88
N CYS A 11 -7.96 -5.42 -18.12
CA CYS A 11 -7.67 -6.41 -17.11
C CYS A 11 -6.21 -6.39 -16.67
N SER A 12 -5.30 -6.10 -17.59
CA SER A 12 -3.88 -6.10 -17.27
C SER A 12 -3.50 -4.98 -16.30
N ASP A 13 -4.32 -3.94 -16.18
CA ASP A 13 -4.04 -2.80 -15.33
C ASP A 13 -4.86 -2.82 -14.03
N SER A 14 -5.57 -3.91 -13.78
CA SER A 14 -6.37 -4.01 -12.56
C SER A 14 -5.49 -4.31 -11.35
N ALA A 15 -5.77 -3.60 -10.25
CA ALA A 15 -5.13 -3.88 -8.97
C ALA A 15 -5.93 -4.89 -8.14
N GLU A 16 -7.10 -5.31 -8.60
CA GLU A 16 -7.96 -6.18 -7.82
C GLU A 16 -7.32 -7.54 -7.55
N GLY A 17 -7.47 -8.03 -6.32
CA GLY A 17 -6.95 -9.32 -5.94
C GLY A 17 -6.19 -9.27 -4.62
N VAL A 18 -5.44 -10.34 -4.39
CA VAL A 18 -4.62 -10.47 -3.18
C VAL A 18 -3.16 -10.31 -3.56
N TRP A 19 -2.46 -9.52 -2.77
CA TRP A 19 -1.04 -9.24 -2.97
C TRP A 19 -0.27 -9.62 -1.72
N LEU A 20 0.86 -10.27 -1.89
CA LEU A 20 1.75 -10.65 -0.79
C LEU A 20 3.15 -10.14 -1.06
N GLY A 21 3.84 -9.73 -0.02
CA GLY A 21 5.20 -9.28 -0.18
C GLY A 21 5.85 -8.87 1.12
N GLU A 22 6.80 -7.95 1.00
CA GLU A 22 7.59 -7.46 2.11
C GLU A 22 7.71 -5.96 2.06
N CYS A 23 7.86 -5.37 3.23
CA CYS A 23 8.26 -3.98 3.36
C CYS A 23 9.50 -3.89 4.24
N CYS A 24 10.30 -2.87 3.99
CA CYS A 24 11.54 -2.61 4.69
C CYS A 24 11.46 -1.21 5.28
N ASN A 25 11.56 -1.11 6.60
CA ASN A 25 11.43 0.17 7.29
C ASN A 25 12.82 0.77 7.46
N ASP A 26 13.12 1.79 6.67
CA ASP A 26 14.44 2.43 6.69
C ASP A 26 14.69 3.24 7.96
N THR A 27 13.63 3.64 8.63
CA THR A 27 13.72 4.45 9.85
C THR A 27 14.22 3.63 11.03
N ILE A 28 13.91 2.34 11.06
CA ILE A 28 14.31 1.46 12.17
C ILE A 28 15.30 0.40 11.70
N GLY A 29 16.33 0.84 10.97
CA GLY A 29 17.46 -0.01 10.64
C GLY A 29 17.22 -1.03 9.54
N GLY A 30 16.28 -0.78 8.64
CA GLY A 30 16.02 -1.69 7.53
C GLY A 30 15.30 -2.96 7.94
N SER A 31 14.54 -2.91 9.02
CA SER A 31 13.75 -4.03 9.49
C SER A 31 12.73 -4.44 8.43
N LYS A 32 12.65 -5.74 8.15
CA LYS A 32 11.73 -6.29 7.15
C LYS A 32 10.51 -6.88 7.80
N SER A 33 9.36 -6.73 7.16
CA SER A 33 8.11 -7.31 7.61
C SER A 33 7.27 -7.77 6.45
N GLY A 34 6.49 -8.83 6.67
CA GLY A 34 5.55 -9.30 5.68
C GLY A 34 4.37 -8.36 5.53
N VAL A 35 3.83 -8.29 4.34
CA VAL A 35 2.65 -7.48 4.06
C VAL A 35 1.69 -8.28 3.19
N LYS A 36 0.40 -8.18 3.51
CA LYS A 36 -0.67 -8.77 2.73
C LYS A 36 -1.70 -7.69 2.44
N MET A 37 -2.15 -7.62 1.20
CA MET A 37 -3.11 -6.62 0.77
C MET A 37 -4.22 -7.29 -0.03
N SER A 38 -5.46 -7.04 0.36
CA SER A 38 -6.63 -7.45 -0.41
C SER A 38 -7.25 -6.21 -1.02
N VAL A 39 -7.41 -6.20 -2.34
CA VAL A 39 -7.83 -5.00 -3.08
C VAL A 39 -9.09 -5.27 -3.88
N LYS A 40 -10.03 -4.35 -3.79
CA LYS A 40 -11.17 -4.25 -4.68
C LYS A 40 -11.05 -2.98 -5.48
N GLN A 41 -11.32 -3.08 -6.78
CA GLN A 41 -11.21 -1.95 -7.68
C GLN A 41 -12.55 -1.66 -8.34
N ASN A 42 -12.91 -0.38 -8.38
CA ASN A 42 -14.06 0.14 -9.07
C ASN A 42 -13.60 1.33 -9.91
N GLU A 43 -13.40 1.09 -11.21
CA GLU A 43 -12.82 2.04 -12.13
C GLU A 43 -11.41 2.41 -11.69
N ASP A 44 -11.15 3.67 -11.37
CA ASP A 44 -9.83 4.10 -10.91
C ASP A 44 -9.71 4.17 -9.39
N LYS A 45 -10.76 3.80 -8.66
CA LYS A 45 -10.76 3.81 -7.20
C LYS A 45 -10.51 2.41 -6.67
N ILE A 46 -9.75 2.35 -5.60
CA ILE A 46 -9.49 1.10 -4.92
C ILE A 46 -9.78 1.23 -3.43
N GLU A 47 -10.11 0.10 -2.84
CA GLU A 47 -10.26 -0.02 -1.39
C GLU A 47 -9.92 -1.44 -0.98
N GLY A 48 -9.64 -1.63 0.28
CA GLY A 48 -9.31 -2.95 0.75
C GLY A 48 -8.76 -2.97 2.15
N ILE A 49 -8.04 -4.05 2.45
CA ILE A 49 -7.46 -4.29 3.76
C ILE A 49 -5.98 -4.58 3.59
N LEU A 50 -5.19 -3.95 4.44
CA LEU A 50 -3.74 -4.12 4.50
C LEU A 50 -3.40 -4.76 5.84
N ILE A 51 -2.60 -5.80 5.83
CA ILE A 51 -2.14 -6.48 7.03
C ILE A 51 -0.63 -6.46 7.04
N LEU A 52 -0.07 -5.83 8.07
CA LEU A 52 1.36 -5.73 8.28
C LEU A 52 1.74 -6.59 9.47
N GLN A 53 2.88 -7.24 9.38
CA GLN A 53 3.39 -8.10 10.45
C GLN A 53 4.45 -7.38 11.26
N ASP A 54 4.79 -7.96 12.40
CA ASP A 54 5.83 -7.49 13.31
C ASP A 54 5.52 -6.10 13.85
N ASN A 55 6.49 -5.21 13.89
CA ASN A 55 6.36 -3.91 14.54
C ASN A 55 5.96 -2.79 13.60
N LEU A 56 5.38 -3.10 12.46
CA LEU A 56 4.94 -2.07 11.54
C LEU A 56 3.53 -1.62 11.83
N TYR A 57 3.32 -0.33 11.71
CA TYR A 57 2.01 0.29 11.86
C TYR A 57 1.36 0.48 10.50
N GLY A 58 0.05 0.44 10.46
CA GLY A 58 -0.67 0.70 9.23
C GLY A 58 -1.60 -0.38 8.77
N SER A 59 -1.74 -1.45 9.55
CA SER A 59 -2.74 -2.47 9.25
C SER A 59 -4.14 -1.89 9.36
N GLY A 60 -5.03 -2.32 8.46
CA GLY A 60 -6.40 -1.90 8.48
C GLY A 60 -6.92 -1.55 7.11
N HIS A 61 -8.03 -0.85 7.10
CA HIS A 61 -8.72 -0.46 5.89
C HIS A 61 -7.97 0.63 5.15
N PHE A 62 -7.95 0.56 3.83
CA PHE A 62 -7.34 1.60 3.03
C PHE A 62 -8.24 1.98 1.86
N VAL A 63 -7.98 3.15 1.32
CA VAL A 63 -8.58 3.64 0.08
C VAL A 63 -7.45 4.18 -0.78
N GLY A 64 -7.71 4.29 -2.07
CA GLY A 64 -6.72 4.84 -2.96
C GLY A 64 -7.22 4.93 -4.39
N TYR A 65 -6.30 5.14 -5.28
CA TYR A 65 -6.63 5.24 -6.69
C TYR A 65 -5.46 4.80 -7.55
N ILE A 66 -5.81 4.38 -8.77
CA ILE A 66 -4.83 3.98 -9.76
C ILE A 66 -4.93 4.89 -10.98
N ASN A 67 -3.78 5.30 -11.48
CA ASN A 67 -3.68 6.12 -12.70
C ASN A 67 -2.62 5.48 -13.58
N GLY A 68 -3.07 4.73 -14.58
CA GLY A 68 -2.15 3.93 -15.37
C GLY A 68 -1.48 2.87 -14.53
N LYS A 69 -0.18 2.98 -14.36
CA LYS A 69 0.60 2.06 -13.51
C LYS A 69 0.85 2.62 -12.12
N ASP A 70 0.51 3.85 -11.87
CA ASP A 70 0.76 4.50 -10.59
C ASP A 70 -0.39 4.19 -9.64
N LEU A 71 -0.08 3.54 -8.54
CA LEU A 71 -1.04 3.12 -7.54
C LEU A 71 -0.69 3.76 -6.21
N THR A 72 -1.62 4.53 -5.67
CA THR A 72 -1.47 5.20 -4.38
C THR A 72 -2.55 4.70 -3.45
N ILE A 73 -2.16 4.26 -2.26
CA ILE A 73 -3.11 3.86 -1.24
C ILE A 73 -2.84 4.62 0.05
N ARG A 74 -3.88 4.80 0.82
CA ARG A 74 -3.82 5.55 2.07
C ARG A 74 -4.68 4.86 3.12
N SER A 75 -4.11 4.70 4.31
CA SER A 75 -4.84 4.19 5.46
C SER A 75 -4.72 5.18 6.61
N GLU A 76 -5.63 5.05 7.58
CA GLU A 76 -5.65 5.97 8.73
C GLU A 76 -4.66 5.55 9.82
N GLY A 77 -4.21 4.31 9.81
CA GLY A 77 -3.33 3.80 10.84
C GLY A 77 -4.07 3.50 12.13
N ASP A 78 -3.34 3.49 13.24
CA ASP A 78 -3.92 3.18 14.54
C ASP A 78 -4.55 4.40 15.21
N THR A 79 -4.44 5.56 14.61
CA THR A 79 -5.00 6.85 15.05
C THR A 79 -4.55 7.34 16.43
N GLN A 80 -3.88 6.51 17.21
CA GLN A 80 -3.33 6.90 18.51
C GLN A 80 -1.88 7.34 18.40
N THR A 81 -1.08 6.59 17.65
CA THR A 81 0.35 6.87 17.50
C THR A 81 0.69 7.35 16.09
N PHE A 82 0.15 6.69 15.09
CA PHE A 82 0.44 7.02 13.69
C PHE A 82 -0.82 7.21 12.88
N VAL A 83 -0.76 8.16 11.97
CA VAL A 83 -1.85 8.50 11.05
C VAL A 83 -1.28 8.76 9.68
N ASN A 84 -2.15 8.87 8.67
CA ASN A 84 -1.77 9.24 7.30
C ASN A 84 -0.69 8.33 6.74
N ILE A 85 -0.99 7.04 6.70
CA ILE A 85 -0.07 6.09 6.13
C ILE A 85 -0.31 6.02 4.63
N THR A 86 0.71 6.35 3.85
CA THR A 86 0.61 6.44 2.40
C THR A 86 1.60 5.47 1.75
N TRP A 87 1.11 4.70 0.81
CA TRP A 87 1.90 3.79 -0.01
C TRP A 87 1.81 4.26 -1.45
N THR A 88 2.94 4.49 -2.07
CA THR A 88 3.00 5.00 -3.43
C THR A 88 3.96 4.16 -4.24
N GLY A 89 3.53 3.69 -5.39
CA GLY A 89 4.40 2.89 -6.22
C GLY A 89 3.81 2.61 -7.59
N LYS A 90 4.49 1.76 -8.30
CA LYS A 90 4.10 1.35 -9.64
C LYS A 90 3.71 -0.12 -9.65
N MET A 91 2.63 -0.39 -10.37
CA MET A 91 2.11 -1.72 -10.58
C MET A 91 2.41 -2.15 -12.00
N LYS A 92 3.15 -3.23 -12.17
CA LYS A 92 3.52 -3.74 -13.48
C LYS A 92 3.74 -5.24 -13.41
N ASP A 93 3.11 -5.95 -14.32
CA ASP A 93 3.30 -7.41 -14.48
C ASP A 93 3.09 -8.18 -13.17
N GLY A 94 2.05 -7.80 -12.43
CA GLY A 94 1.73 -8.48 -11.18
C GLY A 94 2.65 -8.13 -10.01
N VAL A 95 3.44 -7.07 -10.16
CA VAL A 95 4.32 -6.57 -9.10
C VAL A 95 3.94 -5.14 -8.77
N TYR A 96 3.77 -4.86 -7.49
CA TYR A 96 3.54 -3.51 -6.98
C TYR A 96 4.68 -3.17 -6.05
N LYS A 97 5.46 -2.15 -6.38
CA LYS A 97 6.61 -1.76 -5.58
C LYS A 97 6.74 -0.24 -5.51
N GLY A 98 7.28 0.23 -4.41
CA GLY A 98 7.46 1.65 -4.21
C GLY A 98 7.90 1.97 -2.80
N THR A 99 7.38 3.08 -2.29
CA THR A 99 7.75 3.60 -0.97
C THR A 99 6.51 3.82 -0.13
N TYR A 100 6.70 3.81 1.20
CA TYR A 100 5.63 4.16 2.11
C TYR A 100 6.11 5.18 3.14
N ARG A 101 5.15 5.88 3.72
CA ARG A 101 5.41 6.91 4.72
C ARG A 101 4.33 6.82 5.79
N VAL A 102 4.76 6.82 7.04
CA VAL A 102 3.88 6.76 8.22
C VAL A 102 4.15 7.99 9.06
N GLU A 103 3.12 8.79 9.32
CA GLU A 103 3.27 10.01 10.09
C GLU A 103 2.77 9.82 11.51
N PRO A 104 3.50 10.31 12.53
CA PRO A 104 3.01 10.26 13.90
C PRO A 104 1.88 11.28 14.10
N THR A 105 1.01 11.01 15.06
CA THR A 105 0.03 12.01 15.50
C THR A 105 0.77 13.18 16.14
N PRO A 106 0.15 14.37 16.26
CA PRO A 106 0.79 15.48 16.95
C PRO A 106 1.21 15.14 18.37
N SER A 107 0.38 14.40 19.09
CA SER A 107 0.73 13.96 20.45
C SER A 107 1.94 13.04 20.47
N ALA A 108 1.99 12.09 19.56
CA ALA A 108 3.11 11.16 19.47
C ALA A 108 4.40 11.88 19.06
N ALA A 109 4.29 12.85 18.15
CA ALA A 109 5.44 13.65 17.75
C ALA A 109 6.04 14.42 18.91
N LEU A 110 5.20 14.94 19.79
CA LEU A 110 5.66 15.62 21.00
C LEU A 110 6.39 14.68 21.95
N LEU A 111 6.09 13.38 21.90
CA LEU A 111 6.78 12.37 22.70
C LEU A 111 8.00 11.79 21.98
N GLY A 112 8.43 12.40 20.88
CA GLY A 112 9.63 11.99 20.17
C GLY A 112 9.44 10.97 19.09
N LYS A 113 8.20 10.60 18.76
CA LYS A 113 7.95 9.69 17.62
C LYS A 113 8.23 10.41 16.31
N GLN A 114 8.91 9.73 15.42
CA GLN A 114 9.33 10.30 14.14
C GLN A 114 8.55 9.70 13.00
N VAL A 115 8.56 10.41 11.87
CA VAL A 115 8.05 9.88 10.60
C VAL A 115 8.82 8.60 10.27
N GLN A 116 8.09 7.56 9.88
CA GLN A 116 8.71 6.33 9.42
C GLN A 116 8.58 6.24 7.90
N LYS A 117 9.64 5.78 7.27
CA LYS A 117 9.70 5.64 5.81
C LYS A 117 10.30 4.29 5.47
N GLY A 118 9.93 3.79 4.30
CA GLY A 118 10.47 2.55 3.84
C GLY A 118 10.11 2.25 2.41
N THR A 119 10.49 1.07 1.98
CA THR A 119 10.20 0.56 0.65
C THR A 119 9.39 -0.73 0.78
N PHE A 120 8.72 -1.09 -0.30
CA PHE A 120 7.93 -2.33 -0.32
C PHE A 120 7.96 -2.95 -1.70
N ILE A 121 7.68 -4.23 -1.73
CA ILE A 121 7.43 -4.97 -2.96
C ILE A 121 6.38 -6.04 -2.65
N MET A 122 5.35 -6.08 -3.46
CA MET A 122 4.28 -7.06 -3.35
C MET A 122 4.02 -7.70 -4.70
N ARG A 123 3.58 -8.95 -4.68
CA ARG A 123 3.26 -9.69 -5.89
C ARG A 123 1.83 -10.20 -5.81
N ARG A 124 1.13 -10.12 -6.93
CA ARG A 124 -0.23 -10.62 -7.04
C ARG A 124 -0.23 -12.14 -6.93
N GLN A 125 -1.18 -12.63 -6.18
CA GLN A 125 -1.41 -14.06 -6.00
C GLN A 125 -2.36 -14.62 -7.03
#